data_efb3e7e989eff6f633ad7a9746174ff7
#
_entry.id   efb3e7e989eff6f633ad7a9746174ff7
#
_cell.length_a   1.000
_cell.length_b   1.000
_cell.length_c   1.000
_cell.angle_alpha   90.00
_cell.angle_beta   90.00
_cell.angle_gamma   90.00
#
_symmetry.space_group_name_H-M   'P 1'
#
loop_
_entity.id
_entity.type
_entity.pdbx_description
1 polymer ?
#
loop_
_entity_poly.entity_id
_entity_poly.type
_entity_poly.pdbx_seq_one_letter_code
_entity_poly.pdbx_strand_id
1 'polypeptide(L)'
;MAAPITTALDADGVLVATIDMAERTMNVFSVELMDALDALMDRVDADPAVHSCVITSGKSSFLAGADLEMVRGYGDAARTRTHPQMFEMCGRLGRQFVRLEASAKPYVAAVNGLALGGGLELALACRMRLVADDPRLQLGVPEVRWGLLPGAGGTQRLPRMAGFEPAMKMLLSGQPVDPGTAMKLGIVSALVPAPKLIDEAKAVARALHGSAYDPALKFKHLAQTDVPAPGNGVSAAVAAKHGVSGTDYEFYPAYAAIVDSVLHGARLSLAEATTVEMNNFLRLMFNPVAGRMVRTLFLERLRAEKELAPPAGVAVESLRVGPISESRAAWQAALGRLKLPQQTDDALPPDTVEVTDRAGAVHSAALRVTTDAPAAVAGAQLVLSPQGPYGRVIEIAGANDAQAATMAALAMHLRSLPWRTPGPVSRLATLQGRTLEEQAQQAAAWASGSDPAFIDVAACLAGVTPAWSGGPLSWQADR
;
A
#
# COMPACT_ATOMS: atom_id res chain seq x y z
N MET A 1 -15.78 21.14 -12.12
CA MET A 1 -15.10 19.82 -12.21
C MET A 1 -16.13 18.76 -12.59
N ALA A 2 -15.77 17.73 -13.34
CA ALA A 2 -16.67 16.61 -13.62
C ALA A 2 -16.99 15.86 -12.33
N ALA A 3 -18.24 15.39 -12.18
CA ALA A 3 -18.63 14.62 -11.00
C ALA A 3 -17.81 13.31 -10.91
N PRO A 4 -17.28 12.92 -9.73
CA PRO A 4 -16.45 11.73 -9.58
C PRO A 4 -17.23 10.41 -9.76
N ILE A 5 -18.56 10.46 -9.74
CA ILE A 5 -19.47 9.36 -10.06
C ILE A 5 -20.44 9.80 -11.13
N THR A 6 -20.48 9.09 -12.25
CA THR A 6 -21.50 9.22 -13.27
C THR A 6 -22.49 8.08 -13.18
N THR A 7 -23.74 8.28 -13.58
CA THR A 7 -24.79 7.27 -13.42
C THR A 7 -25.61 7.12 -14.70
N ALA A 8 -25.97 5.86 -15.03
CA ALA A 8 -26.87 5.51 -16.10
C ALA A 8 -27.94 4.54 -15.61
N LEU A 9 -29.22 4.91 -15.71
CA LEU A 9 -30.36 4.06 -15.36
C LEU A 9 -30.85 3.34 -16.62
N ASP A 10 -30.97 2.02 -16.55
CA ASP A 10 -31.53 1.25 -17.66
C ASP A 10 -33.06 1.03 -17.53
N ALA A 11 -33.68 0.44 -18.58
CA ALA A 11 -35.10 0.21 -18.63
C ALA A 11 -35.61 -0.78 -17.55
N ASP A 12 -34.72 -1.60 -16.99
CA ASP A 12 -35.04 -2.58 -15.94
C ASP A 12 -34.85 -2.02 -14.53
N GLY A 13 -34.55 -0.73 -14.39
CA GLY A 13 -34.34 -0.08 -13.11
C GLY A 13 -32.98 -0.36 -12.46
N VAL A 14 -31.99 -0.82 -13.23
CA VAL A 14 -30.61 -0.99 -12.74
C VAL A 14 -29.84 0.33 -12.95
N LEU A 15 -29.42 0.96 -11.88
CA LEU A 15 -28.56 2.15 -11.91
C LEU A 15 -27.10 1.71 -11.95
N VAL A 16 -26.40 1.97 -13.06
CA VAL A 16 -24.95 1.78 -13.14
C VAL A 16 -24.26 3.06 -12.68
N ALA A 17 -23.51 2.99 -11.59
CA ALA A 17 -22.70 4.07 -11.05
C ALA A 17 -21.21 3.81 -11.39
N THR A 18 -20.65 4.68 -12.22
CA THR A 18 -19.26 4.59 -12.67
C THR A 18 -18.41 5.63 -11.96
N ILE A 19 -17.45 5.16 -11.15
CA ILE A 19 -16.47 6.02 -10.47
C ILE A 19 -15.37 6.38 -11.47
N ASP A 20 -15.19 7.67 -11.73
CA ASP A 20 -14.14 8.19 -12.61
C ASP A 20 -13.67 9.58 -12.19
N MET A 21 -12.62 9.63 -11.39
CA MET A 21 -12.01 10.87 -10.90
C MET A 21 -11.06 11.43 -11.96
N ALA A 22 -11.52 12.38 -12.77
CA ALA A 22 -10.84 12.90 -13.96
C ALA A 22 -9.39 13.36 -13.71
N GLU A 23 -9.12 14.01 -12.58
CA GLU A 23 -7.81 14.57 -12.23
C GLU A 23 -6.81 13.54 -11.65
N ARG A 24 -7.20 12.24 -11.58
CA ARG A 24 -6.40 11.22 -10.94
C ARG A 24 -6.16 10.03 -11.87
N THR A 25 -4.98 9.44 -11.77
CA THR A 25 -4.63 8.21 -12.51
C THR A 25 -5.41 6.99 -12.00
N MET A 26 -5.73 6.96 -10.70
CA MET A 26 -6.55 5.93 -10.05
C MET A 26 -7.64 6.59 -9.20
N ASN A 27 -8.77 5.91 -9.05
CA ASN A 27 -9.79 6.33 -8.09
C ASN A 27 -9.30 6.06 -6.66
N VAL A 28 -9.52 7.03 -5.76
CA VAL A 28 -9.22 6.92 -4.33
C VAL A 28 -10.34 7.55 -3.52
N PHE A 29 -10.59 7.12 -2.29
CA PHE A 29 -11.53 7.77 -1.40
C PHE A 29 -10.96 9.09 -0.90
N SER A 30 -11.42 10.18 -1.50
CA SER A 30 -11.30 11.56 -1.04
C SER A 30 -12.61 12.03 -0.42
N VAL A 31 -12.61 13.20 0.19
CA VAL A 31 -13.86 13.84 0.68
C VAL A 31 -14.85 14.00 -0.47
N GLU A 32 -14.39 14.42 -1.65
CA GLU A 32 -15.20 14.59 -2.84
C GLU A 32 -15.88 13.28 -3.29
N LEU A 33 -15.16 12.16 -3.30
CA LEU A 33 -15.76 10.87 -3.64
C LEU A 33 -16.73 10.38 -2.56
N MET A 34 -16.45 10.64 -1.28
CA MET A 34 -17.40 10.33 -0.20
C MET A 34 -18.69 11.15 -0.31
N ASP A 35 -18.59 12.45 -0.69
CA ASP A 35 -19.78 13.31 -0.94
C ASP A 35 -20.61 12.78 -2.11
N ALA A 36 -19.94 12.36 -3.19
CA ALA A 36 -20.61 11.77 -4.35
C ALA A 36 -21.25 10.40 -4.05
N LEU A 37 -20.65 9.62 -3.16
CA LEU A 37 -21.21 8.34 -2.71
C LEU A 37 -22.47 8.55 -1.85
N ASP A 38 -22.48 9.55 -0.96
CA ASP A 38 -23.70 9.93 -0.21
C ASP A 38 -24.82 10.35 -1.17
N ALA A 39 -24.53 11.21 -2.14
CA ALA A 39 -25.51 11.64 -3.15
C ALA A 39 -26.03 10.48 -4.01
N LEU A 40 -25.16 9.51 -4.35
CA LEU A 40 -25.57 8.29 -5.04
C LEU A 40 -26.54 7.47 -4.19
N MET A 41 -26.22 7.24 -2.91
CA MET A 41 -27.09 6.48 -2.01
C MET A 41 -28.43 7.19 -1.79
N ASP A 42 -28.44 8.52 -1.62
CA ASP A 42 -29.67 9.33 -1.50
C ASP A 42 -30.55 9.17 -2.74
N ARG A 43 -29.95 9.22 -3.94
CA ARG A 43 -30.68 8.99 -5.19
C ARG A 43 -31.23 7.57 -5.27
N VAL A 44 -30.42 6.55 -4.97
CA VAL A 44 -30.86 5.15 -4.99
C VAL A 44 -32.04 4.94 -4.04
N ASP A 45 -31.98 5.49 -2.84
CA ASP A 45 -33.04 5.35 -1.84
C ASP A 45 -34.32 6.07 -2.26
N ALA A 46 -34.22 7.29 -2.79
CA ALA A 46 -35.37 8.18 -3.07
C ALA A 46 -36.06 7.89 -4.42
N ASP A 47 -35.33 7.45 -5.45
CA ASP A 47 -35.87 7.28 -6.80
C ASP A 47 -36.60 5.94 -6.95
N PRO A 48 -37.94 5.92 -7.12
CA PRO A 48 -38.71 4.68 -7.26
C PRO A 48 -38.38 3.91 -8.55
N ALA A 49 -37.84 4.58 -9.58
CA ALA A 49 -37.41 3.93 -10.81
C ALA A 49 -36.11 3.13 -10.64
N VAL A 50 -35.34 3.40 -9.58
CA VAL A 50 -34.14 2.63 -9.27
C VAL A 50 -34.50 1.42 -8.43
N HIS A 51 -34.23 0.23 -8.94
CA HIS A 51 -34.50 -1.04 -8.27
C HIS A 51 -33.22 -1.65 -7.64
N SER A 52 -32.06 -1.38 -8.23
CA SER A 52 -30.76 -1.85 -7.78
C SER A 52 -29.63 -0.96 -8.32
N CYS A 53 -28.43 -1.08 -7.76
CA CYS A 53 -27.28 -0.31 -8.18
C CYS A 53 -26.07 -1.20 -8.46
N VAL A 54 -25.41 -0.99 -9.60
CA VAL A 54 -24.10 -1.58 -9.93
C VAL A 54 -23.04 -0.51 -9.78
N ILE A 55 -22.03 -0.76 -8.97
CA ILE A 55 -20.86 0.15 -8.82
C ILE A 55 -19.68 -0.41 -9.58
N THR A 56 -19.09 0.41 -10.44
CA THR A 56 -17.91 0.06 -11.25
C THR A 56 -16.96 1.24 -11.40
N SER A 57 -15.86 1.08 -12.15
CA SER A 57 -14.90 2.15 -12.43
C SER A 57 -14.75 2.41 -13.92
N GLY A 58 -14.60 3.67 -14.28
CA GLY A 58 -14.21 4.13 -15.62
C GLY A 58 -12.71 4.00 -15.91
N LYS A 59 -11.92 3.61 -14.93
CA LYS A 59 -10.46 3.44 -15.04
C LYS A 59 -10.06 1.97 -15.12
N SER A 60 -8.79 1.70 -15.44
CA SER A 60 -8.21 0.34 -15.43
C SER A 60 -8.08 -0.26 -14.01
N SER A 61 -8.12 0.55 -12.96
CA SER A 61 -8.25 0.12 -11.57
C SER A 61 -9.68 0.36 -11.08
N PHE A 62 -10.18 -0.48 -10.18
CA PHE A 62 -11.48 -0.25 -9.53
C PHE A 62 -11.37 0.93 -8.55
N LEU A 63 -10.65 0.73 -7.46
CA LEU A 63 -10.37 1.77 -6.48
C LEU A 63 -9.16 1.41 -5.60
N ALA A 64 -8.21 2.34 -5.44
CA ALA A 64 -6.91 2.08 -4.84
C ALA A 64 -6.82 2.44 -3.33
N GLY A 65 -7.95 2.52 -2.63
CA GLY A 65 -8.02 2.82 -1.20
C GLY A 65 -8.27 4.28 -0.88
N ALA A 66 -7.87 4.72 0.31
CA ALA A 66 -8.03 6.09 0.77
C ALA A 66 -6.99 7.03 0.13
N ASP A 67 -7.37 8.30 -0.03
CA ASP A 67 -6.42 9.36 -0.34
C ASP A 67 -5.48 9.57 0.85
N LEU A 68 -4.20 9.29 0.67
CA LEU A 68 -3.22 9.35 1.76
C LEU A 68 -2.92 10.78 2.23
N GLU A 69 -3.16 11.80 1.40
CA GLU A 69 -3.14 13.20 1.85
C GLU A 69 -4.29 13.46 2.83
N MET A 70 -5.48 12.92 2.57
CA MET A 70 -6.59 12.98 3.51
C MET A 70 -6.26 12.25 4.83
N VAL A 71 -5.64 11.06 4.75
CA VAL A 71 -5.21 10.29 5.94
C VAL A 71 -4.15 11.06 6.73
N ARG A 72 -3.19 11.70 6.07
CA ARG A 72 -2.23 12.60 6.71
C ARG A 72 -2.94 13.73 7.44
N GLY A 73 -3.93 14.36 6.79
CA GLY A 73 -4.77 15.39 7.39
C GLY A 73 -5.51 14.91 8.65
N TYR A 74 -5.89 13.62 8.72
CA TYR A 74 -6.44 13.04 9.95
C TYR A 74 -5.42 12.98 11.07
N GLY A 75 -4.17 12.58 10.78
CA GLY A 75 -3.08 12.60 11.75
C GLY A 75 -2.78 14.01 12.28
N ASP A 76 -2.78 15.02 11.41
CA ASP A 76 -2.62 16.42 11.81
C ASP A 76 -3.79 16.91 12.68
N ALA A 77 -5.03 16.56 12.32
CA ALA A 77 -6.23 16.90 13.06
C ALA A 77 -6.26 16.24 14.46
N ALA A 78 -5.70 15.04 14.61
CA ALA A 78 -5.63 14.32 15.89
C ALA A 78 -4.82 15.08 16.95
N ARG A 79 -3.96 16.01 16.54
CA ARG A 79 -3.18 16.86 17.47
C ARG A 79 -4.04 17.90 18.22
N THR A 80 -5.19 18.26 17.68
CA THR A 80 -6.01 19.36 18.17
C THR A 80 -7.48 19.02 18.39
N ARG A 81 -7.96 17.92 17.80
CA ARG A 81 -9.35 17.49 17.90
C ARG A 81 -9.56 16.48 19.00
N THR A 82 -10.75 16.48 19.59
CA THR A 82 -11.17 15.50 20.58
C THR A 82 -11.49 14.16 19.94
N HIS A 83 -11.49 13.07 20.73
CA HIS A 83 -11.85 11.74 20.24
C HIS A 83 -13.23 11.70 19.55
N PRO A 84 -14.34 12.29 20.07
CA PRO A 84 -15.61 12.31 19.36
C PRO A 84 -15.55 13.04 18.00
N GLN A 85 -14.83 14.17 17.92
CA GLN A 85 -14.64 14.89 16.66
C GLN A 85 -13.87 14.07 15.62
N MET A 86 -12.83 13.35 16.06
CA MET A 86 -12.08 12.44 15.21
C MET A 86 -12.95 11.24 14.77
N PHE A 87 -13.76 10.71 15.69
CA PHE A 87 -14.66 9.58 15.40
C PHE A 87 -15.65 9.95 14.28
N GLU A 88 -16.26 11.14 14.36
CA GLU A 88 -17.17 11.64 13.30
C GLU A 88 -16.44 11.81 11.97
N MET A 89 -15.26 12.40 11.98
CA MET A 89 -14.49 12.68 10.78
C MET A 89 -13.96 11.40 10.11
N CYS A 90 -13.25 10.55 10.85
CA CYS A 90 -12.62 9.34 10.32
C CYS A 90 -13.63 8.22 10.04
N GLY A 91 -14.73 8.15 10.83
CA GLY A 91 -15.74 7.09 10.72
C GLY A 91 -16.73 7.26 9.58
N ARG A 92 -16.69 8.36 8.82
CA ARG A 92 -17.66 8.67 7.76
C ARG A 92 -17.75 7.53 6.72
N LEU A 93 -16.63 7.09 6.18
CA LEU A 93 -16.61 6.03 5.16
C LEU A 93 -17.18 4.71 5.67
N GLY A 94 -16.83 4.32 6.89
CA GLY A 94 -17.39 3.13 7.53
C GLY A 94 -18.90 3.20 7.68
N ARG A 95 -19.45 4.36 8.10
CA ARG A 95 -20.90 4.60 8.18
C ARG A 95 -21.58 4.54 6.82
N GLN A 96 -20.96 5.10 5.77
CA GLN A 96 -21.47 5.00 4.40
C GLN A 96 -21.57 3.53 3.96
N PHE A 97 -20.57 2.70 4.25
CA PHE A 97 -20.60 1.29 3.88
C PHE A 97 -21.61 0.48 4.70
N VAL A 98 -21.84 0.84 5.96
CA VAL A 98 -22.93 0.24 6.75
C VAL A 98 -24.30 0.63 6.15
N ARG A 99 -24.51 1.90 5.76
CA ARG A 99 -25.73 2.36 5.09
C ARG A 99 -25.94 1.63 3.76
N LEU A 100 -24.90 1.55 2.92
CA LEU A 100 -24.96 0.87 1.63
C LEU A 100 -25.37 -0.62 1.80
N GLU A 101 -24.76 -1.30 2.75
CA GLU A 101 -25.04 -2.72 3.03
C GLU A 101 -26.46 -2.95 3.57
N ALA A 102 -26.98 -2.01 4.37
CA ALA A 102 -28.31 -2.06 4.94
C ALA A 102 -29.43 -1.63 3.96
N SER A 103 -29.09 -1.11 2.79
CA SER A 103 -30.06 -0.62 1.81
C SER A 103 -31.03 -1.73 1.38
N ALA A 104 -32.33 -1.37 1.29
CA ALA A 104 -33.34 -2.27 0.75
C ALA A 104 -33.08 -2.59 -0.73
N LYS A 105 -32.50 -1.65 -1.48
CA LYS A 105 -32.12 -1.83 -2.88
C LYS A 105 -30.71 -2.40 -2.97
N PRO A 106 -30.49 -3.53 -3.68
CA PRO A 106 -29.19 -4.21 -3.68
C PRO A 106 -28.14 -3.43 -4.43
N TYR A 107 -26.93 -3.36 -3.85
CA TYR A 107 -25.71 -2.90 -4.52
C TYR A 107 -24.87 -4.11 -4.95
N VAL A 108 -24.38 -4.08 -6.18
CA VAL A 108 -23.47 -5.08 -6.77
C VAL A 108 -22.19 -4.39 -7.19
N ALA A 109 -21.04 -4.88 -6.70
CA ALA A 109 -19.74 -4.41 -7.16
C ALA A 109 -19.34 -5.15 -8.44
N ALA A 110 -19.06 -4.41 -9.52
CA ALA A 110 -18.46 -4.88 -10.76
C ALA A 110 -16.99 -4.41 -10.79
N VAL A 111 -16.11 -5.24 -10.23
CA VAL A 111 -14.70 -4.93 -9.99
C VAL A 111 -13.90 -5.23 -11.25
N ASN A 112 -13.61 -4.20 -12.01
CA ASN A 112 -12.93 -4.29 -13.30
C ASN A 112 -11.40 -4.20 -13.22
N GLY A 113 -10.84 -3.96 -12.04
CA GLY A 113 -9.42 -3.76 -11.85
C GLY A 113 -8.99 -3.92 -10.38
N LEU A 114 -7.79 -3.44 -10.08
CA LEU A 114 -7.24 -3.40 -8.73
C LEU A 114 -8.23 -2.82 -7.72
N ALA A 115 -8.46 -3.53 -6.60
CA ALA A 115 -9.29 -3.07 -5.49
C ALA A 115 -8.52 -3.24 -4.18
N LEU A 116 -8.00 -2.15 -3.62
CA LEU A 116 -7.20 -2.16 -2.40
C LEU A 116 -7.82 -1.29 -1.32
N GLY A 117 -7.62 -1.69 -0.05
CA GLY A 117 -8.08 -0.95 1.12
C GLY A 117 -9.56 -0.62 1.05
N GLY A 118 -9.91 0.65 1.21
CA GLY A 118 -11.29 1.14 1.07
C GLY A 118 -11.98 0.69 -0.22
N GLY A 119 -11.23 0.42 -1.31
CA GLY A 119 -11.79 -0.09 -2.56
C GLY A 119 -12.29 -1.53 -2.43
N LEU A 120 -11.54 -2.40 -1.75
CA LEU A 120 -12.03 -3.72 -1.41
C LEU A 120 -13.14 -3.64 -0.37
N GLU A 121 -13.04 -2.76 0.64
CA GLU A 121 -14.05 -2.56 1.67
C GLU A 121 -15.41 -2.13 1.08
N LEU A 122 -15.42 -1.24 0.06
CA LEU A 122 -16.63 -0.91 -0.71
C LEU A 122 -17.22 -2.15 -1.39
N ALA A 123 -16.40 -2.93 -2.06
CA ALA A 123 -16.86 -4.17 -2.70
C ALA A 123 -17.41 -5.16 -1.65
N LEU A 124 -16.75 -5.29 -0.49
CA LEU A 124 -17.22 -6.13 0.62
C LEU A 124 -18.55 -5.65 1.20
N ALA A 125 -18.84 -4.37 1.16
CA ALA A 125 -20.14 -3.82 1.61
C ALA A 125 -21.28 -4.16 0.62
N CYS A 126 -21.01 -4.29 -0.68
CA CYS A 126 -22.01 -4.69 -1.67
C CYS A 126 -22.56 -6.10 -1.41
N ARG A 127 -23.82 -6.36 -1.83
CA ARG A 127 -24.45 -7.69 -1.70
C ARG A 127 -23.70 -8.75 -2.48
N MET A 128 -23.30 -8.46 -3.72
CA MET A 128 -22.52 -9.35 -4.57
C MET A 128 -21.30 -8.61 -5.14
N ARG A 129 -20.26 -9.36 -5.44
CA ARG A 129 -18.96 -8.89 -5.95
C ARG A 129 -18.58 -9.72 -7.15
N LEU A 130 -18.78 -9.18 -8.33
CA LEU A 130 -18.31 -9.76 -9.58
C LEU A 130 -16.97 -9.13 -9.91
N VAL A 131 -15.99 -9.94 -10.23
CA VAL A 131 -14.61 -9.49 -10.51
C VAL A 131 -14.21 -9.95 -11.91
N ALA A 132 -13.53 -9.10 -12.65
CA ALA A 132 -12.97 -9.48 -13.93
C ALA A 132 -11.98 -10.65 -13.77
N ASP A 133 -12.14 -11.68 -14.60
CA ASP A 133 -11.28 -12.88 -14.60
C ASP A 133 -9.93 -12.56 -15.27
N ASP A 134 -9.06 -11.88 -14.51
CA ASP A 134 -7.68 -11.58 -14.89
C ASP A 134 -6.77 -11.85 -13.67
N PRO A 135 -5.89 -12.86 -13.74
CA PRO A 135 -5.03 -13.25 -12.61
C PRO A 135 -4.01 -12.16 -12.18
N ARG A 136 -3.87 -11.10 -12.97
CA ARG A 136 -2.99 -9.96 -12.63
C ARG A 136 -3.65 -8.96 -11.68
N LEU A 137 -4.96 -9.04 -11.52
CA LEU A 137 -5.68 -8.15 -10.60
C LEU A 137 -5.32 -8.47 -9.15
N GLN A 138 -5.37 -7.44 -8.33
CA GLN A 138 -5.02 -7.51 -6.92
C GLN A 138 -6.19 -7.02 -6.06
N LEU A 139 -6.58 -7.84 -5.10
CA LEU A 139 -7.64 -7.58 -4.13
C LEU A 139 -7.04 -7.70 -2.73
N GLY A 140 -7.10 -6.64 -1.91
CA GLY A 140 -6.45 -6.70 -0.61
C GLY A 140 -6.70 -5.49 0.29
N VAL A 141 -6.18 -5.60 1.50
CA VAL A 141 -6.26 -4.57 2.55
C VAL A 141 -4.84 -4.29 3.08
N PRO A 142 -4.06 -3.43 2.38
CA PRO A 142 -2.65 -3.23 2.65
C PRO A 142 -2.36 -2.22 3.77
N GLU A 143 -3.37 -1.74 4.50
CA GLU A 143 -3.27 -0.66 5.48
C GLU A 143 -2.22 -0.88 6.55
N VAL A 144 -2.02 -2.13 6.98
CA VAL A 144 -0.95 -2.48 7.93
C VAL A 144 0.42 -2.03 7.46
N ARG A 145 0.68 -2.02 6.17
CA ARG A 145 1.97 -1.60 5.60
C ARG A 145 2.25 -0.09 5.78
N TRP A 146 1.24 0.66 6.16
CA TRP A 146 1.28 2.11 6.37
C TRP A 146 1.07 2.51 7.83
N GLY A 147 1.09 1.55 8.76
CA GLY A 147 0.82 1.81 10.17
C GLY A 147 -0.65 1.93 10.53
N LEU A 148 -1.53 1.50 9.64
CA LEU A 148 -2.98 1.65 9.74
C LEU A 148 -3.67 0.28 9.82
N LEU A 149 -4.98 0.31 10.01
CA LEU A 149 -5.88 -0.81 9.81
C LEU A 149 -6.95 -0.44 8.76
N PRO A 150 -7.58 -1.41 8.09
CA PRO A 150 -8.76 -1.17 7.27
C PRO A 150 -9.89 -0.57 8.13
N GLY A 151 -10.19 0.73 7.91
CA GLY A 151 -11.04 1.50 8.82
C GLY A 151 -12.47 1.73 8.33
N ALA A 152 -12.90 1.04 7.27
CA ALA A 152 -14.26 1.14 6.73
C ALA A 152 -15.03 -0.19 6.79
N GLY A 153 -14.70 -1.04 7.76
CA GLY A 153 -15.32 -2.33 8.02
C GLY A 153 -14.54 -3.53 7.50
N GLY A 154 -13.31 -3.33 7.02
CA GLY A 154 -12.49 -4.41 6.47
C GLY A 154 -12.07 -5.44 7.51
N THR A 155 -11.69 -5.01 8.71
CA THR A 155 -11.38 -5.93 9.81
C THR A 155 -12.59 -6.71 10.29
N GLN A 156 -13.80 -6.30 9.91
CA GLN A 156 -15.04 -6.92 10.32
C GLN A 156 -15.65 -7.80 9.22
N ARG A 157 -15.69 -7.30 7.97
CA ARG A 157 -16.28 -8.04 6.84
C ARG A 157 -15.39 -9.17 6.36
N LEU A 158 -14.08 -8.92 6.27
CA LEU A 158 -13.14 -9.89 5.72
C LEU A 158 -13.12 -11.21 6.52
N PRO A 159 -12.99 -11.21 7.87
CA PRO A 159 -13.06 -12.46 8.64
C PRO A 159 -14.41 -13.18 8.52
N ARG A 160 -15.52 -12.43 8.47
CA ARG A 160 -16.85 -13.00 8.33
C ARG A 160 -17.08 -13.70 6.97
N MET A 161 -16.33 -13.27 5.94
CA MET A 161 -16.42 -13.80 4.58
C MET A 161 -15.39 -14.88 4.29
N ALA A 162 -14.15 -14.70 4.74
CA ALA A 162 -13.03 -15.60 4.43
C ALA A 162 -12.70 -16.60 5.57
N GLY A 163 -13.30 -16.42 6.76
CA GLY A 163 -12.89 -17.10 7.98
C GLY A 163 -11.74 -16.40 8.71
N PHE A 164 -11.51 -16.78 9.96
CA PHE A 164 -10.54 -16.10 10.84
C PHE A 164 -9.10 -16.16 10.31
N GLU A 165 -8.58 -17.36 10.08
CA GLU A 165 -7.16 -17.55 9.71
C GLU A 165 -6.77 -16.91 8.37
N PRO A 166 -7.52 -17.09 7.26
CA PRO A 166 -7.21 -16.43 6.01
C PRO A 166 -7.29 -14.90 6.10
N ALA A 167 -8.30 -14.38 6.83
CA ALA A 167 -8.44 -12.95 7.03
C ALA A 167 -7.27 -12.37 7.82
N MET A 168 -6.87 -13.01 8.93
CA MET A 168 -5.71 -12.57 9.72
C MET A 168 -4.43 -12.56 8.89
N LYS A 169 -4.22 -13.56 8.04
CA LYS A 169 -3.08 -13.59 7.11
C LYS A 169 -3.09 -12.39 6.17
N MET A 170 -4.23 -12.05 5.57
CA MET A 170 -4.34 -10.88 4.67
C MET A 170 -4.16 -9.57 5.43
N LEU A 171 -4.81 -9.41 6.57
CA LEU A 171 -4.79 -8.21 7.39
C LEU A 171 -3.39 -7.89 7.95
N LEU A 172 -2.68 -8.90 8.46
CA LEU A 172 -1.38 -8.72 9.11
C LEU A 172 -0.21 -8.66 8.12
N SER A 173 -0.34 -9.31 6.94
CA SER A 173 0.68 -9.19 5.90
C SER A 173 0.49 -7.97 5.00
N GLY A 174 -0.75 -7.49 4.86
CA GLY A 174 -1.11 -6.47 3.87
C GLY A 174 -0.87 -6.92 2.42
N GLN A 175 -0.70 -8.21 2.19
CA GLN A 175 -0.48 -8.75 0.85
C GLN A 175 -1.83 -8.95 0.14
N PRO A 176 -1.98 -8.45 -1.09
CA PRO A 176 -3.18 -8.70 -1.87
C PRO A 176 -3.19 -10.14 -2.39
N VAL A 177 -4.37 -10.60 -2.76
CA VAL A 177 -4.59 -11.89 -3.42
C VAL A 177 -5.11 -11.69 -4.84
N ASP A 178 -4.92 -12.68 -5.71
CA ASP A 178 -5.51 -12.73 -7.04
C ASP A 178 -7.01 -13.08 -6.98
N PRO A 179 -7.80 -12.82 -8.04
CA PRO A 179 -9.23 -13.10 -8.09
C PRO A 179 -9.61 -14.55 -7.83
N GLY A 180 -8.81 -15.51 -8.33
CA GLY A 180 -9.06 -16.94 -8.13
C GLY A 180 -8.91 -17.34 -6.66
N THR A 181 -7.90 -16.81 -5.97
CA THR A 181 -7.72 -16.98 -4.52
C THR A 181 -8.85 -16.30 -3.75
N ALA A 182 -9.23 -15.06 -4.09
CA ALA A 182 -10.34 -14.35 -3.46
C ALA A 182 -11.68 -15.07 -3.61
N MET A 183 -11.92 -15.71 -4.75
CA MET A 183 -13.09 -16.56 -4.99
C MET A 183 -13.11 -17.79 -4.08
N LYS A 184 -11.98 -18.48 -3.94
CA LYS A 184 -11.84 -19.64 -3.03
C LYS A 184 -12.08 -19.27 -1.56
N LEU A 185 -11.69 -18.07 -1.18
CA LEU A 185 -11.87 -17.53 0.17
C LEU A 185 -13.29 -16.96 0.42
N GLY A 186 -14.18 -16.96 -0.57
CA GLY A 186 -15.53 -16.40 -0.44
C GLY A 186 -15.60 -14.86 -0.44
N ILE A 187 -14.47 -14.19 -0.68
CA ILE A 187 -14.37 -12.73 -0.80
C ILE A 187 -15.07 -12.25 -2.07
N VAL A 188 -14.94 -13.00 -3.16
CA VAL A 188 -15.54 -12.75 -4.49
C VAL A 188 -16.72 -13.69 -4.70
N SER A 189 -17.79 -13.19 -5.31
CA SER A 189 -19.00 -13.96 -5.58
C SER A 189 -18.97 -14.69 -6.93
N ALA A 190 -18.33 -14.08 -7.94
CA ALA A 190 -18.14 -14.67 -9.26
C ALA A 190 -16.96 -14.05 -10.00
N LEU A 191 -16.27 -14.85 -10.81
CA LEU A 191 -15.31 -14.36 -11.81
C LEU A 191 -16.01 -14.29 -13.18
N VAL A 192 -15.81 -13.17 -13.87
CA VAL A 192 -16.52 -12.89 -15.14
C VAL A 192 -15.51 -12.39 -16.16
N PRO A 193 -15.56 -12.86 -17.43
CA PRO A 193 -14.74 -12.28 -18.47
C PRO A 193 -14.92 -10.76 -18.54
N ALA A 194 -13.84 -10.00 -18.58
CA ALA A 194 -13.87 -8.54 -18.47
C ALA A 194 -14.88 -7.84 -19.41
N PRO A 195 -15.04 -8.26 -20.69
CA PRO A 195 -16.03 -7.65 -21.59
C PRO A 195 -17.49 -7.87 -21.19
N LYS A 196 -17.77 -8.89 -20.35
CA LYS A 196 -19.13 -9.24 -19.90
C LYS A 196 -19.44 -8.74 -18.49
N LEU A 197 -18.46 -8.14 -17.81
CA LEU A 197 -18.56 -7.84 -16.38
C LEU A 197 -19.78 -6.97 -16.03
N ILE A 198 -20.03 -5.91 -16.78
CA ILE A 198 -21.15 -4.99 -16.52
C ILE A 198 -22.48 -5.65 -16.79
N ASP A 199 -22.61 -6.39 -17.90
CA ASP A 199 -23.87 -7.04 -18.25
C ASP A 199 -24.24 -8.13 -17.25
N GLU A 200 -23.27 -8.93 -16.81
CA GLU A 200 -23.48 -9.96 -15.77
C GLU A 200 -23.80 -9.30 -14.41
N ALA A 201 -23.11 -8.20 -14.04
CA ALA A 201 -23.42 -7.47 -12.81
C ALA A 201 -24.85 -6.89 -12.84
N LYS A 202 -25.31 -6.37 -13.98
CA LYS A 202 -26.70 -5.92 -14.16
C LYS A 202 -27.69 -7.08 -14.06
N ALA A 203 -27.38 -8.23 -14.65
CA ALA A 203 -28.23 -9.42 -14.55
C ALA A 203 -28.37 -9.89 -13.08
N VAL A 204 -27.26 -9.92 -12.34
CA VAL A 204 -27.26 -10.24 -10.90
C VAL A 204 -28.04 -9.18 -10.12
N ALA A 205 -27.85 -7.90 -10.39
CA ALA A 205 -28.55 -6.83 -9.71
C ALA A 205 -30.08 -6.90 -9.90
N ARG A 206 -30.55 -7.23 -11.12
CA ARG A 206 -31.96 -7.49 -11.41
C ARG A 206 -32.50 -8.68 -10.62
N ALA A 207 -31.76 -9.79 -10.61
CA ALA A 207 -32.16 -11.01 -9.88
C ALA A 207 -32.27 -10.81 -8.36
N LEU A 208 -31.48 -9.88 -7.80
CA LEU A 208 -31.53 -9.53 -6.40
C LEU A 208 -32.66 -8.57 -6.03
N HIS A 209 -33.27 -7.89 -6.99
CA HIS A 209 -34.40 -6.98 -6.73
C HIS A 209 -35.58 -7.76 -6.14
N GLY A 210 -36.14 -7.24 -5.04
CA GLY A 210 -37.26 -7.87 -4.34
C GLY A 210 -36.91 -9.14 -3.57
N SER A 211 -35.67 -9.66 -3.66
CA SER A 211 -35.22 -10.78 -2.83
C SER A 211 -34.94 -10.32 -1.40
N ALA A 212 -35.38 -11.12 -0.41
CA ALA A 212 -34.98 -10.89 0.97
C ALA A 212 -33.45 -11.02 1.10
N TYR A 213 -32.82 -10.02 1.71
CA TYR A 213 -31.39 -10.08 2.00
C TYR A 213 -31.18 -10.80 3.33
N ASP A 214 -30.46 -11.91 3.29
CA ASP A 214 -29.99 -12.60 4.48
C ASP A 214 -28.47 -12.39 4.63
N PRO A 215 -28.03 -11.56 5.60
CA PRO A 215 -26.60 -11.38 5.89
C PRO A 215 -25.86 -12.68 6.22
N ALA A 216 -26.55 -13.70 6.75
CA ALA A 216 -25.94 -14.98 7.08
C ALA A 216 -25.41 -15.72 5.85
N LEU A 217 -26.03 -15.52 4.68
CA LEU A 217 -25.55 -16.10 3.43
C LEU A 217 -24.23 -15.44 2.95
N LYS A 218 -24.02 -14.18 3.31
CA LYS A 218 -22.79 -13.43 2.99
C LYS A 218 -21.68 -13.71 4.01
N PHE A 219 -22.01 -13.84 5.29
CA PHE A 219 -21.09 -13.93 6.41
C PHE A 219 -20.97 -15.31 7.05
N LYS A 220 -21.05 -16.36 6.23
CA LYS A 220 -21.13 -17.76 6.67
C LYS A 220 -19.81 -18.40 7.10
N HIS A 221 -18.67 -17.74 6.93
CA HIS A 221 -17.36 -18.36 7.11
C HIS A 221 -16.72 -18.08 8.47
N LEU A 222 -17.29 -17.24 9.32
CA LEU A 222 -16.79 -16.98 10.66
C LEU A 222 -17.63 -17.72 11.70
N ALA A 223 -17.19 -18.89 12.11
CA ALA A 223 -17.71 -19.49 13.34
C ALA A 223 -17.11 -18.75 14.54
N GLN A 224 -17.93 -18.35 15.50
CA GLN A 224 -17.45 -17.67 16.72
C GLN A 224 -16.45 -18.52 17.52
N THR A 225 -16.54 -19.84 17.39
CA THR A 225 -15.62 -20.82 18.00
C THR A 225 -14.22 -20.77 17.42
N ASP A 226 -14.05 -20.29 16.19
CA ASP A 226 -12.77 -20.22 15.50
C ASP A 226 -11.96 -18.98 15.90
N VAL A 227 -12.63 -18.01 16.55
CA VAL A 227 -12.01 -16.75 16.99
C VAL A 227 -11.64 -16.88 18.47
N PRO A 228 -10.36 -16.74 18.83
CA PRO A 228 -9.94 -16.71 20.22
C PRO A 228 -10.72 -15.68 21.03
N ALA A 229 -11.03 -15.98 22.27
CA ALA A 229 -11.63 -15.00 23.16
C ALA A 229 -10.62 -13.89 23.47
N PRO A 230 -11.02 -12.61 23.48
CA PRO A 230 -10.15 -11.53 23.90
C PRO A 230 -9.59 -11.75 25.31
N GLY A 231 -8.33 -11.44 25.54
CA GLY A 231 -7.68 -11.62 26.85
C GLY A 231 -6.22 -11.19 26.82
N ASN A 232 -5.58 -11.16 27.98
CA ASN A 232 -4.18 -10.76 28.10
C ASN A 232 -3.27 -11.66 27.26
N GLY A 233 -2.45 -11.04 26.41
CA GLY A 233 -1.49 -11.71 25.56
C GLY A 233 -2.07 -12.41 24.33
N VAL A 234 -3.41 -12.52 24.20
CA VAL A 234 -4.03 -13.21 23.06
C VAL A 234 -3.73 -12.52 21.75
N SER A 235 -3.80 -11.19 21.69
CA SER A 235 -3.50 -10.43 20.46
C SER A 235 -2.06 -10.63 20.03
N ALA A 236 -1.11 -10.63 20.96
CA ALA A 236 0.30 -10.90 20.66
C ALA A 236 0.51 -12.34 20.15
N ALA A 237 -0.16 -13.32 20.76
CA ALA A 237 -0.07 -14.71 20.33
C ALA A 237 -0.65 -14.93 18.92
N VAL A 238 -1.78 -14.29 18.60
CA VAL A 238 -2.35 -14.31 17.25
C VAL A 238 -1.40 -13.66 16.24
N ALA A 239 -0.86 -12.49 16.54
CA ALA A 239 0.08 -11.81 15.67
C ALA A 239 1.33 -12.67 15.41
N ALA A 240 1.90 -13.27 16.46
CA ALA A 240 3.07 -14.16 16.36
C ALA A 240 2.80 -15.39 15.48
N LYS A 241 1.61 -16.01 15.60
CA LYS A 241 1.19 -17.12 14.74
C LYS A 241 1.20 -16.75 13.25
N HIS A 242 0.94 -15.49 12.92
CA HIS A 242 0.96 -14.95 11.56
C HIS A 242 2.31 -14.30 11.16
N GLY A 243 3.38 -14.58 11.92
CA GLY A 243 4.74 -14.18 11.55
C GLY A 243 5.16 -12.77 12.00
N VAL A 244 4.37 -12.11 12.83
CA VAL A 244 4.75 -10.82 13.42
C VAL A 244 5.73 -11.07 14.57
N SER A 245 6.92 -10.47 14.49
CA SER A 245 7.92 -10.60 15.57
C SER A 245 7.47 -9.88 16.84
N GLY A 246 8.01 -10.28 18.00
CA GLY A 246 7.73 -9.59 19.27
C GLY A 246 8.09 -8.12 19.23
N THR A 247 9.23 -7.78 18.63
CA THR A 247 9.69 -6.40 18.44
C THR A 247 8.74 -5.60 17.54
N ASP A 248 8.32 -6.18 16.39
CA ASP A 248 7.36 -5.49 15.53
C ASP A 248 6.02 -5.30 16.24
N TYR A 249 5.54 -6.29 16.98
CA TYR A 249 4.30 -6.17 17.74
C TYR A 249 4.35 -5.06 18.80
N GLU A 250 5.48 -4.90 19.48
CA GLU A 250 5.70 -3.89 20.52
C GLU A 250 5.72 -2.47 19.95
N PHE A 251 6.48 -2.27 18.85
CA PHE A 251 6.75 -0.93 18.31
C PHE A 251 5.84 -0.53 17.14
N TYR A 252 5.01 -1.44 16.64
CA TYR A 252 4.13 -1.23 15.50
C TYR A 252 2.66 -1.43 15.86
N PRO A 253 2.00 -0.37 16.38
CA PRO A 253 0.67 -0.49 17.00
C PRO A 253 -0.43 -1.01 16.08
N ALA A 254 -0.27 -0.92 14.75
CA ALA A 254 -1.26 -1.41 13.80
C ALA A 254 -1.52 -2.92 13.93
N TYR A 255 -0.52 -3.73 14.28
CA TYR A 255 -0.72 -5.16 14.48
C TYR A 255 -1.69 -5.45 15.62
N ALA A 256 -1.46 -4.83 16.78
CA ALA A 256 -2.36 -4.96 17.92
C ALA A 256 -3.76 -4.44 17.59
N ALA A 257 -3.87 -3.26 16.96
CA ALA A 257 -5.13 -2.64 16.61
C ALA A 257 -5.97 -3.52 15.65
N ILE A 258 -5.33 -4.15 14.65
CA ILE A 258 -5.97 -5.08 13.72
C ILE A 258 -6.51 -6.31 14.47
N VAL A 259 -5.65 -6.97 15.24
CA VAL A 259 -6.03 -8.19 15.97
C VAL A 259 -7.15 -7.89 16.98
N ASP A 260 -7.01 -6.83 17.76
CA ASP A 260 -8.03 -6.40 18.73
C ASP A 260 -9.37 -6.10 18.04
N SER A 261 -9.36 -5.45 16.86
CA SER A 261 -10.57 -5.18 16.10
C SER A 261 -11.31 -6.45 15.70
N VAL A 262 -10.58 -7.47 15.25
CA VAL A 262 -11.18 -8.77 14.89
C VAL A 262 -11.66 -9.53 16.11
N LEU A 263 -10.84 -9.65 17.16
CA LEU A 263 -11.19 -10.43 18.35
C LEU A 263 -12.41 -9.86 19.08
N HIS A 264 -12.45 -8.55 19.27
CA HIS A 264 -13.56 -7.88 19.96
C HIS A 264 -14.81 -7.74 19.09
N GLY A 265 -14.63 -7.55 17.78
CA GLY A 265 -15.75 -7.37 16.84
C GLY A 265 -16.46 -8.68 16.45
N ALA A 266 -15.77 -9.82 16.48
CA ALA A 266 -16.30 -11.10 15.95
C ALA A 266 -17.63 -11.55 16.56
N ARG A 267 -17.92 -11.17 17.81
CA ARG A 267 -19.12 -11.56 18.56
C ARG A 267 -20.20 -10.49 18.58
N LEU A 268 -19.97 -9.35 17.94
CA LEU A 268 -20.86 -8.21 17.89
C LEU A 268 -21.64 -8.17 16.57
N SER A 269 -22.73 -7.41 16.55
CA SER A 269 -23.35 -7.02 15.29
C SER A 269 -22.34 -6.25 14.42
N LEU A 270 -22.54 -6.21 13.11
CA LEU A 270 -21.60 -5.51 12.23
C LEU A 270 -21.47 -4.02 12.58
N ALA A 271 -22.57 -3.36 12.96
CA ALA A 271 -22.56 -1.95 13.33
C ALA A 271 -21.75 -1.69 14.62
N GLU A 272 -21.91 -2.53 15.63
CA GLU A 272 -21.11 -2.45 16.86
C GLU A 272 -19.63 -2.78 16.58
N ALA A 273 -19.37 -3.79 15.76
CA ALA A 273 -18.04 -4.22 15.39
C ALA A 273 -17.28 -3.15 14.59
N THR A 274 -17.95 -2.42 13.69
CA THR A 274 -17.35 -1.27 13.00
C THR A 274 -17.06 -0.10 13.94
N THR A 275 -17.80 0.03 15.02
CA THR A 275 -17.48 1.00 16.09
C THR A 275 -16.20 0.59 16.84
N VAL A 276 -16.01 -0.70 17.14
CA VAL A 276 -14.77 -1.23 17.73
C VAL A 276 -13.58 -0.96 16.79
N GLU A 277 -13.74 -1.26 15.50
CA GLU A 277 -12.72 -1.01 14.48
C GLU A 277 -12.32 0.47 14.45
N MET A 278 -13.31 1.39 14.40
CA MET A 278 -13.05 2.82 14.36
C MET A 278 -12.34 3.34 15.62
N ASN A 279 -12.68 2.84 16.81
CA ASN A 279 -11.95 3.19 18.02
C ASN A 279 -10.48 2.73 17.96
N ASN A 280 -10.20 1.55 17.43
CA ASN A 280 -8.84 1.09 17.20
C ASN A 280 -8.11 1.90 16.10
N PHE A 281 -8.82 2.31 15.04
CA PHE A 281 -8.28 3.23 14.03
C PHE A 281 -7.85 4.57 14.67
N LEU A 282 -8.68 5.14 15.54
CA LEU A 282 -8.35 6.38 16.26
C LEU A 282 -7.15 6.22 17.19
N ARG A 283 -6.98 5.07 17.84
CA ARG A 283 -5.74 4.80 18.61
C ARG A 283 -4.50 4.94 17.74
N LEU A 284 -4.59 4.53 16.46
CA LEU A 284 -3.49 4.71 15.50
C LEU A 284 -3.32 6.17 15.08
N MET A 285 -4.42 6.92 14.89
CA MET A 285 -4.34 8.34 14.53
C MET A 285 -3.73 9.21 15.64
N PHE A 286 -4.00 8.87 16.91
CA PHE A 286 -3.38 9.53 18.05
C PHE A 286 -1.94 9.06 18.34
N ASN A 287 -1.47 8.00 17.66
CA ASN A 287 -0.11 7.49 17.78
C ASN A 287 0.76 8.02 16.62
N PRO A 288 1.98 8.53 16.88
CA PRO A 288 2.81 9.14 15.84
C PRO A 288 3.32 8.14 14.77
N VAL A 289 3.31 6.84 15.05
CA VAL A 289 3.87 5.81 14.14
C VAL A 289 3.16 5.84 12.78
N ALA A 290 1.83 5.81 12.74
CA ALA A 290 1.09 5.84 11.48
C ALA A 290 1.40 7.10 10.66
N GLY A 291 1.40 8.27 11.30
CA GLY A 291 1.73 9.54 10.65
C GLY A 291 3.14 9.56 10.06
N ARG A 292 4.13 9.05 10.80
CA ARG A 292 5.52 8.92 10.33
C ARG A 292 5.62 8.00 9.12
N MET A 293 4.99 6.83 9.17
CA MET A 293 5.03 5.86 8.08
C MET A 293 4.35 6.38 6.82
N VAL A 294 3.15 6.93 6.92
CA VAL A 294 2.45 7.53 5.77
C VAL A 294 3.30 8.64 5.16
N ARG A 295 3.86 9.53 5.98
CA ARG A 295 4.74 10.60 5.49
C ARG A 295 5.95 10.03 4.76
N THR A 296 6.75 9.20 5.42
CA THR A 296 8.06 8.78 4.90
C THR A 296 7.94 7.74 3.79
N LEU A 297 7.17 6.67 4.01
CA LEU A 297 7.14 5.53 3.08
C LEU A 297 6.21 5.75 1.89
N PHE A 298 5.37 6.78 1.94
CA PHE A 298 4.48 7.07 0.83
C PHE A 298 4.69 8.49 0.27
N LEU A 299 4.38 9.54 1.02
CA LEU A 299 4.39 10.91 0.48
C LEU A 299 5.80 11.37 0.09
N GLU A 300 6.74 11.28 1.02
CA GLU A 300 8.13 11.69 0.77
C GLU A 300 8.83 10.73 -0.19
N ARG A 301 8.47 9.47 -0.19
CA ARG A 301 8.95 8.51 -1.19
C ARG A 301 8.51 8.88 -2.59
N LEU A 302 7.23 9.20 -2.83
CA LEU A 302 6.75 9.65 -4.15
C LEU A 302 7.45 10.93 -4.59
N ARG A 303 7.71 11.86 -3.65
CA ARG A 303 8.50 13.06 -3.92
C ARG A 303 9.94 12.68 -4.29
N ALA A 304 10.58 11.80 -3.52
CA ALA A 304 11.92 11.32 -3.80
C ALA A 304 12.03 10.60 -5.16
N GLU A 305 11.07 9.74 -5.50
CA GLU A 305 11.03 9.06 -6.81
C GLU A 305 10.97 10.06 -7.97
N LYS A 306 10.29 11.18 -7.79
CA LYS A 306 10.19 12.24 -8.80
C LYS A 306 11.46 13.12 -8.86
N GLU A 307 11.95 13.57 -7.71
CA GLU A 307 13.08 14.52 -7.63
C GLU A 307 14.44 13.86 -7.87
N LEU A 308 14.59 12.59 -7.49
CA LEU A 308 15.82 11.81 -7.69
C LEU A 308 15.84 11.06 -9.03
N ALA A 309 14.78 11.16 -9.83
CA ALA A 309 14.76 10.62 -11.18
C ALA A 309 15.87 11.24 -12.04
N PRO A 310 16.47 10.48 -12.96
CA PRO A 310 17.47 11.03 -13.88
C PRO A 310 16.86 12.17 -14.72
N PRO A 311 17.67 13.16 -15.12
CA PRO A 311 17.21 14.21 -16.03
C PRO A 311 16.61 13.64 -17.32
N ALA A 312 15.66 14.37 -17.91
CA ALA A 312 15.05 13.98 -19.18
C ALA A 312 16.12 13.79 -20.26
N GLY A 313 16.03 12.68 -21.00
CA GLY A 313 16.99 12.33 -22.06
C GLY A 313 18.17 11.48 -21.61
N VAL A 314 18.44 11.36 -20.31
CA VAL A 314 19.45 10.41 -19.81
C VAL A 314 18.84 9.00 -19.78
N ALA A 315 19.43 8.07 -20.52
CA ALA A 315 18.99 6.69 -20.56
C ALA A 315 20.19 5.76 -20.72
N VAL A 316 20.08 4.57 -20.15
CA VAL A 316 21.07 3.51 -20.30
C VAL A 316 20.85 2.80 -21.62
N GLU A 317 21.90 2.59 -22.39
CA GLU A 317 21.88 1.85 -23.65
C GLU A 317 22.40 0.42 -23.46
N SER A 318 23.53 0.26 -22.79
CA SER A 318 24.14 -1.04 -22.56
C SER A 318 24.99 -1.09 -21.30
N LEU A 319 25.33 -2.30 -20.89
CA LEU A 319 26.17 -2.58 -19.73
C LEU A 319 27.32 -3.50 -20.11
N ARG A 320 28.53 -3.22 -19.55
CA ARG A 320 29.63 -4.18 -19.41
C ARG A 320 29.81 -4.46 -17.93
N VAL A 321 29.83 -5.73 -17.55
CA VAL A 321 29.88 -6.14 -16.16
C VAL A 321 31.08 -7.01 -15.94
N GLY A 322 31.98 -6.63 -15.04
CA GLY A 322 33.10 -7.44 -14.62
C GLY A 322 32.67 -8.70 -13.88
N PRO A 323 33.57 -9.61 -13.58
CA PRO A 323 33.29 -10.81 -12.79
C PRO A 323 32.64 -10.40 -11.44
N ILE A 324 31.48 -10.97 -11.14
CA ILE A 324 30.75 -10.69 -9.87
C ILE A 324 31.12 -11.74 -8.83
N SER A 325 31.69 -11.29 -7.71
CA SER A 325 32.06 -12.15 -6.58
C SER A 325 30.82 -12.72 -5.87
N GLU A 326 30.98 -13.82 -5.14
CA GLU A 326 29.90 -14.42 -4.33
C GLU A 326 29.33 -13.45 -3.32
N SER A 327 30.16 -12.58 -2.75
CA SER A 327 29.71 -11.53 -1.83
C SER A 327 28.78 -10.49 -2.48
N ARG A 328 28.64 -10.50 -3.82
CA ARG A 328 27.77 -9.63 -4.62
C ARG A 328 26.61 -10.36 -5.31
N ALA A 329 26.22 -11.54 -4.82
CA ALA A 329 25.13 -12.32 -5.39
C ALA A 329 23.83 -11.52 -5.57
N ALA A 330 23.55 -10.53 -4.70
CA ALA A 330 22.41 -9.63 -4.81
C ALA A 330 22.49 -8.76 -6.09
N TRP A 331 23.68 -8.30 -6.47
CA TRP A 331 23.93 -7.58 -7.72
C TRP A 331 23.77 -8.49 -8.94
N GLN A 332 24.32 -9.69 -8.90
CA GLN A 332 24.14 -10.68 -9.96
C GLN A 332 22.66 -10.96 -10.23
N ALA A 333 21.88 -11.17 -9.16
CA ALA A 333 20.44 -11.38 -9.27
C ALA A 333 19.69 -10.14 -9.77
N ALA A 334 20.12 -8.92 -9.42
CA ALA A 334 19.51 -7.68 -9.87
C ALA A 334 19.77 -7.43 -11.37
N LEU A 335 21.03 -7.52 -11.79
CA LEU A 335 21.45 -7.30 -13.18
C LEU A 335 20.86 -8.38 -14.11
N GLY A 336 20.79 -9.64 -13.68
CA GLY A 336 20.23 -10.73 -14.47
C GLY A 336 18.73 -10.57 -14.82
N ARG A 337 18.00 -9.64 -14.18
CA ARG A 337 16.60 -9.32 -14.48
C ARG A 337 16.43 -8.18 -15.48
N LEU A 338 17.53 -7.51 -15.83
CA LEU A 338 17.48 -6.39 -16.78
C LEU A 338 17.21 -6.89 -18.20
N LYS A 339 16.41 -6.13 -18.93
CA LYS A 339 16.18 -6.34 -20.38
C LYS A 339 17.06 -5.45 -21.25
N LEU A 340 18.11 -4.88 -20.66
CA LEU A 340 19.10 -4.09 -21.37
C LEU A 340 20.18 -4.98 -21.99
N PRO A 341 20.80 -4.59 -23.13
CA PRO A 341 21.99 -5.25 -23.62
C PRO A 341 23.10 -5.24 -22.57
N GLN A 342 23.57 -6.42 -22.21
CA GLN A 342 24.66 -6.56 -21.23
C GLN A 342 25.67 -7.62 -21.66
N GLN A 343 26.93 -7.35 -21.38
CA GLN A 343 28.04 -8.24 -21.68
C GLN A 343 28.89 -8.40 -20.42
N THR A 344 29.22 -9.66 -20.09
CA THR A 344 30.26 -9.95 -19.09
C THR A 344 31.61 -9.71 -19.72
N ASP A 345 32.49 -9.00 -19.01
CA ASP A 345 33.81 -8.64 -19.51
C ASP A 345 34.86 -8.92 -18.43
N ASP A 346 35.63 -10.00 -18.66
CA ASP A 346 36.67 -10.42 -17.74
C ASP A 346 37.90 -9.49 -17.69
N ALA A 347 37.96 -8.50 -18.62
CA ALA A 347 38.99 -7.45 -18.60
C ALA A 347 38.64 -6.34 -17.60
N LEU A 348 37.39 -6.24 -17.15
CA LEU A 348 37.01 -5.29 -16.11
C LEU A 348 37.40 -5.81 -14.72
N PRO A 349 37.73 -4.92 -13.79
CA PRO A 349 37.94 -5.34 -12.39
C PRO A 349 36.72 -6.07 -11.83
N PRO A 350 36.91 -7.05 -10.92
CA PRO A 350 35.80 -7.70 -10.24
C PRO A 350 34.87 -6.69 -9.56
N ASP A 351 33.58 -7.04 -9.50
CA ASP A 351 32.53 -6.22 -8.88
C ASP A 351 32.45 -4.80 -9.43
N THR A 352 32.65 -4.64 -10.73
CA THR A 352 32.58 -3.36 -11.45
C THR A 352 31.53 -3.43 -12.55
N VAL A 353 30.83 -2.33 -12.78
CA VAL A 353 29.94 -2.11 -13.92
C VAL A 353 30.35 -0.88 -14.70
N GLU A 354 30.37 -1.00 -16.01
CA GLU A 354 30.42 0.13 -16.94
C GLU A 354 29.05 0.29 -17.60
N VAL A 355 28.52 1.49 -17.53
CA VAL A 355 27.21 1.85 -18.07
C VAL A 355 27.43 2.79 -19.24
N THR A 356 27.01 2.39 -20.43
CA THR A 356 26.99 3.26 -21.61
C THR A 356 25.65 3.97 -21.68
N ASP A 357 25.67 5.28 -21.70
CA ASP A 357 24.47 6.08 -21.90
C ASP A 357 24.11 6.20 -23.40
N ARG A 358 22.94 6.74 -23.69
CA ARG A 358 22.45 6.91 -25.08
C ARG A 358 23.32 7.87 -25.90
N ALA A 359 24.14 8.73 -25.30
CA ALA A 359 25.08 9.59 -25.96
C ALA A 359 26.41 8.89 -26.27
N GLY A 360 26.58 7.63 -25.84
CA GLY A 360 27.79 6.84 -26.03
C GLY A 360 28.87 7.08 -24.96
N ALA A 361 28.57 7.86 -23.91
CA ALA A 361 29.54 8.05 -22.82
C ALA A 361 29.51 6.82 -21.89
N VAL A 362 30.70 6.40 -21.46
CA VAL A 362 30.89 5.24 -20.58
C VAL A 362 31.20 5.71 -19.15
N HIS A 363 30.44 5.22 -18.21
CA HIS A 363 30.54 5.53 -16.78
C HIS A 363 30.80 4.26 -15.96
N SER A 364 31.90 4.22 -15.23
CA SER A 364 32.29 3.07 -14.42
C SER A 364 31.91 3.28 -12.95
N ALA A 365 31.47 2.21 -12.29
CA ALA A 365 31.18 2.19 -10.85
C ALA A 365 31.51 0.85 -10.21
N ALA A 366 31.97 0.88 -8.95
CA ALA A 366 32.12 -0.31 -8.12
C ALA A 366 30.78 -0.76 -7.54
N LEU A 367 30.50 -2.06 -7.55
CA LEU A 367 29.29 -2.67 -7.01
C LEU A 367 29.50 -3.05 -5.53
N ARG A 368 28.65 -2.51 -4.65
CA ARG A 368 28.71 -2.75 -3.20
C ARG A 368 27.33 -3.09 -2.65
N VAL A 369 27.26 -3.58 -1.42
CA VAL A 369 26.02 -3.81 -0.67
C VAL A 369 26.06 -3.06 0.66
N THR A 370 24.90 -2.78 1.24
CA THR A 370 24.80 -2.00 2.51
C THR A 370 25.46 -2.67 3.70
N THR A 371 25.67 -3.98 3.65
CA THR A 371 26.37 -4.74 4.70
C THR A 371 27.89 -4.63 4.63
N ASP A 372 28.44 -4.02 3.59
CA ASP A 372 29.89 -3.79 3.51
C ASP A 372 30.33 -2.76 4.57
N ALA A 373 31.53 -2.95 5.09
CA ALA A 373 32.12 -1.98 5.99
C ALA A 373 32.18 -0.58 5.30
N PRO A 374 31.80 0.49 5.99
CA PRO A 374 31.93 1.84 5.45
C PRO A 374 33.41 2.15 5.16
N ALA A 375 33.74 2.32 3.89
CA ALA A 375 35.10 2.66 3.46
C ALA A 375 35.07 3.65 2.31
N ALA A 376 36.04 4.55 2.26
CA ALA A 376 36.26 5.40 1.12
C ALA A 376 36.82 4.56 -0.04
N VAL A 377 36.13 4.57 -1.17
CA VAL A 377 36.57 3.90 -2.40
C VAL A 377 36.77 4.98 -3.46
N ALA A 378 37.84 4.85 -4.23
CA ALA A 378 38.12 5.78 -5.35
C ALA A 378 37.04 5.60 -6.45
N GLY A 379 36.51 6.72 -6.93
CA GLY A 379 35.48 6.71 -7.98
C GLY A 379 34.06 6.48 -7.50
N ALA A 380 33.16 6.30 -8.48
CA ALA A 380 31.74 6.10 -8.21
C ALA A 380 31.48 4.69 -7.63
N GLN A 381 30.54 4.62 -6.71
CA GLN A 381 30.06 3.39 -6.11
C GLN A 381 28.53 3.28 -6.25
N LEU A 382 28.04 2.09 -6.52
CA LEU A 382 26.62 1.72 -6.44
C LEU A 382 26.44 0.77 -5.26
N VAL A 383 25.78 1.24 -4.21
CA VAL A 383 25.52 0.45 -2.99
C VAL A 383 24.09 -0.03 -3.00
N LEU A 384 23.89 -1.32 -3.24
CA LEU A 384 22.59 -1.97 -3.31
C LEU A 384 22.10 -2.34 -1.91
N SER A 385 20.88 -1.90 -1.55
CA SER A 385 20.21 -2.39 -0.36
C SER A 385 19.49 -3.73 -0.61
N PRO A 386 19.14 -4.49 0.45
CA PRO A 386 18.21 -5.59 0.32
C PRO A 386 16.87 -5.15 -0.27
N GLN A 387 16.13 -6.09 -0.86
CA GLN A 387 14.74 -5.86 -1.26
C GLN A 387 13.87 -5.94 -0.02
N GLY A 388 13.39 -4.81 0.46
CA GLY A 388 12.44 -4.72 1.57
C GLY A 388 10.97 -4.76 1.11
N PRO A 389 10.03 -4.80 2.06
CA PRO A 389 8.60 -4.79 1.77
C PRO A 389 8.12 -3.47 1.12
N TYR A 390 8.86 -2.40 1.31
CA TYR A 390 8.53 -1.07 0.80
C TYR A 390 9.31 -0.69 -0.46
N GLY A 391 10.33 -1.44 -0.83
CA GLY A 391 11.15 -1.17 -2.00
C GLY A 391 12.62 -1.49 -1.78
N ARG A 392 13.46 -0.85 -2.57
CA ARG A 392 14.91 -1.00 -2.54
C ARG A 392 15.58 0.32 -2.92
N VAL A 393 16.75 0.58 -2.40
CA VAL A 393 17.57 1.75 -2.70
C VAL A 393 18.86 1.32 -3.38
N ILE A 394 19.31 2.11 -4.35
CA ILE A 394 20.69 2.11 -4.82
C ILE A 394 21.29 3.46 -4.45
N GLU A 395 22.19 3.48 -3.48
CA GLU A 395 22.96 4.66 -3.13
C GLU A 395 24.09 4.86 -4.16
N ILE A 396 24.21 6.08 -4.68
CA ILE A 396 25.20 6.49 -5.65
C ILE A 396 26.19 7.40 -4.93
N ALA A 397 27.34 6.87 -4.53
CA ALA A 397 28.34 7.58 -3.75
C ALA A 397 29.59 7.88 -4.61
N GLY A 398 30.23 9.02 -4.38
CA GLY A 398 31.49 9.39 -5.04
C GLY A 398 31.39 9.70 -6.55
N ALA A 399 30.19 9.83 -7.09
CA ALA A 399 29.95 10.10 -8.52
C ALA A 399 29.91 11.59 -8.82
N ASN A 400 30.48 12.01 -9.97
CA ASN A 400 30.22 13.33 -10.53
C ASN A 400 28.80 13.43 -11.11
N ASP A 401 28.39 14.62 -11.59
CA ASP A 401 26.98 14.83 -12.01
C ASP A 401 26.57 13.94 -13.19
N ALA A 402 27.44 13.78 -14.20
CA ALA A 402 27.15 12.94 -15.35
C ALA A 402 27.07 11.46 -14.99
N GLN A 403 28.01 10.95 -14.19
CA GLN A 403 27.97 9.59 -13.65
C GLN A 403 26.72 9.36 -12.81
N ALA A 404 26.39 10.28 -11.90
CA ALA A 404 25.23 10.16 -11.03
C ALA A 404 23.92 10.09 -11.83
N ALA A 405 23.77 10.89 -12.87
CA ALA A 405 22.59 10.88 -13.73
C ALA A 405 22.42 9.54 -14.46
N THR A 406 23.49 8.99 -15.05
CA THR A 406 23.46 7.70 -15.73
C THR A 406 23.22 6.53 -14.73
N MET A 407 23.85 6.57 -13.56
CA MET A 407 23.65 5.57 -12.52
C MET A 407 22.23 5.64 -11.91
N ALA A 408 21.62 6.83 -11.83
CA ALA A 408 20.22 6.96 -11.45
C ALA A 408 19.29 6.31 -12.48
N ALA A 409 19.57 6.47 -13.78
CA ALA A 409 18.83 5.79 -14.83
C ALA A 409 18.94 4.25 -14.70
N LEU A 410 20.14 3.72 -14.42
CA LEU A 410 20.32 2.29 -14.14
C LEU A 410 19.51 1.83 -12.91
N ALA A 411 19.53 2.60 -11.81
CA ALA A 411 18.77 2.28 -10.61
C ALA A 411 17.26 2.19 -10.88
N MET A 412 16.72 3.09 -11.72
CA MET A 412 15.32 3.05 -12.15
C MET A 412 15.00 1.80 -12.99
N HIS A 413 15.87 1.39 -13.90
CA HIS A 413 15.73 0.11 -14.60
C HIS A 413 15.74 -1.10 -13.66
N LEU A 414 16.46 -1.01 -12.54
CA LEU A 414 16.49 -2.01 -11.47
C LEU A 414 15.31 -1.88 -10.49
N ARG A 415 14.35 -1.00 -10.75
CA ARG A 415 13.20 -0.71 -9.89
C ARG A 415 13.61 -0.35 -8.46
N SER A 416 14.66 0.45 -8.34
CA SER A 416 15.23 0.91 -7.09
C SER A 416 15.19 2.43 -7.03
N LEU A 417 15.01 3.00 -5.83
CA LEU A 417 15.12 4.43 -5.61
C LEU A 417 16.61 4.82 -5.77
N PRO A 418 16.99 5.68 -6.72
CA PRO A 418 18.35 6.24 -6.76
C PRO A 418 18.52 7.26 -5.64
N TRP A 419 19.58 7.15 -4.86
CA TRP A 419 19.89 8.13 -3.83
C TRP A 419 21.35 8.57 -3.94
N ARG A 420 21.57 9.76 -4.49
CA ARG A 420 22.91 10.34 -4.61
C ARG A 420 23.38 10.89 -3.27
N THR A 421 24.58 10.51 -2.86
CA THR A 421 25.21 11.00 -1.63
C THR A 421 26.57 11.65 -1.96
N PRO A 422 26.91 12.77 -1.30
CA PRO A 422 28.21 13.38 -1.46
C PRO A 422 29.31 12.54 -0.81
N GLY A 423 30.47 12.53 -1.45
CA GLY A 423 31.66 11.83 -0.94
C GLY A 423 31.72 10.33 -1.24
N PRO A 424 32.87 9.72 -0.97
CA PRO A 424 33.18 8.36 -1.40
C PRO A 424 32.78 7.28 -0.38
N VAL A 425 32.12 7.62 0.72
CA VAL A 425 31.69 6.67 1.76
C VAL A 425 30.19 6.49 1.73
N SER A 426 29.71 5.25 1.68
CA SER A 426 28.28 4.94 1.74
C SER A 426 27.67 5.40 3.07
N ARG A 427 26.62 6.21 3.00
CA ARG A 427 25.85 6.65 4.16
C ARG A 427 24.98 5.51 4.71
N LEU A 428 24.37 4.70 3.85
CA LEU A 428 23.56 3.55 4.27
C LEU A 428 24.40 2.52 5.02
N ALA A 429 25.59 2.19 4.51
CA ALA A 429 26.51 1.27 5.20
C ALA A 429 26.97 1.85 6.56
N THR A 430 27.10 3.17 6.68
CA THR A 430 27.46 3.83 7.94
C THR A 430 26.35 3.71 9.01
N LEU A 431 25.07 3.65 8.61
CA LEU A 431 23.94 3.47 9.54
C LEU A 431 23.72 2.00 9.96
N GLN A 432 24.23 1.06 9.17
CA GLN A 432 23.99 -0.36 9.39
C GLN A 432 24.49 -0.83 10.76
N GLY A 433 23.64 -1.58 11.48
CA GLY A 433 23.97 -2.15 12.80
C GLY A 433 24.02 -1.16 13.97
N ARG A 434 23.67 0.12 13.74
CA ARG A 434 23.60 1.14 14.79
C ARG A 434 22.22 1.17 15.44
N THR A 435 22.15 1.67 16.68
CA THR A 435 20.87 1.97 17.33
C THR A 435 20.17 3.14 16.62
N LEU A 436 18.85 3.30 16.83
CA LEU A 436 18.10 4.44 16.25
C LEU A 436 18.66 5.80 16.68
N GLU A 437 19.14 5.91 17.92
CA GLU A 437 19.73 7.13 18.43
C GLU A 437 21.04 7.48 17.73
N GLU A 438 21.92 6.49 17.56
CA GLU A 438 23.18 6.67 16.82
C GLU A 438 22.91 6.97 15.33
N GLN A 439 21.90 6.34 14.73
CA GLN A 439 21.47 6.62 13.37
C GLN A 439 20.96 8.05 13.22
N ALA A 440 20.16 8.52 14.18
CA ALA A 440 19.63 9.89 14.20
C ALA A 440 20.75 10.93 14.32
N GLN A 441 21.70 10.73 15.21
CA GLN A 441 22.87 11.61 15.36
C GLN A 441 23.71 11.67 14.06
N GLN A 442 23.94 10.52 13.43
CA GLN A 442 24.69 10.44 12.19
C GLN A 442 23.93 11.09 11.03
N ALA A 443 22.62 10.86 10.92
CA ALA A 443 21.76 11.44 9.90
C ALA A 443 21.65 12.96 10.01
N ALA A 444 21.57 13.49 11.24
CA ALA A 444 21.55 14.93 11.50
C ALA A 444 22.79 15.66 10.95
N ALA A 445 23.96 15.02 11.02
CA ALA A 445 25.19 15.58 10.45
C ALA A 445 25.12 15.68 8.90
N TRP A 446 24.26 14.96 8.23
CA TRP A 446 24.08 14.99 6.76
C TRP A 446 23.00 15.95 6.30
N ALA A 447 22.13 16.40 7.17
CA ALA A 447 20.97 17.24 6.83
C ALA A 447 21.36 18.58 6.18
N SER A 448 22.56 19.09 6.45
CA SER A 448 23.08 20.31 5.80
C SER A 448 23.38 20.15 4.29
N GLY A 449 23.54 18.91 3.81
CA GLY A 449 23.92 18.62 2.41
C GLY A 449 22.97 17.64 1.70
N SER A 450 21.84 17.34 2.30
CA SER A 450 20.81 16.45 1.72
C SER A 450 19.45 16.78 2.31
N ASP A 451 18.38 16.56 1.54
CA ASP A 451 17.02 16.69 2.08
C ASP A 451 16.83 15.70 3.24
N PRO A 452 16.46 16.14 4.44
CA PRO A 452 16.26 15.29 5.60
C PRO A 452 15.23 14.17 5.36
N ALA A 453 14.15 14.47 4.63
CA ALA A 453 13.12 13.49 4.32
C ALA A 453 13.66 12.36 3.42
N PHE A 454 14.56 12.67 2.49
CA PHE A 454 15.16 11.65 1.62
C PHE A 454 16.15 10.76 2.36
N ILE A 455 16.81 11.26 3.41
CA ILE A 455 17.62 10.43 4.31
C ILE A 455 16.73 9.41 5.01
N ASP A 456 15.59 9.86 5.56
CA ASP A 456 14.62 8.98 6.23
C ASP A 456 14.03 7.93 5.28
N VAL A 457 13.62 8.35 4.07
CA VAL A 457 13.10 7.45 3.02
C VAL A 457 14.14 6.39 2.66
N ALA A 458 15.38 6.81 2.36
CA ALA A 458 16.45 5.89 1.96
C ALA A 458 16.77 4.88 3.08
N ALA A 459 16.88 5.33 4.32
CA ALA A 459 17.18 4.47 5.46
C ALA A 459 16.08 3.44 5.72
N CYS A 460 14.81 3.82 5.62
CA CYS A 460 13.66 2.91 5.76
C CYS A 460 13.56 1.92 4.60
N LEU A 461 13.68 2.37 3.34
CA LEU A 461 13.61 1.50 2.17
C LEU A 461 14.76 0.50 2.13
N ALA A 462 15.96 0.92 2.57
CA ALA A 462 17.13 0.05 2.67
C ALA A 462 17.03 -0.98 3.81
N GLY A 463 16.01 -0.88 4.67
CA GLY A 463 15.87 -1.75 5.83
C GLY A 463 16.93 -1.52 6.91
N VAL A 464 17.65 -0.40 6.85
CA VAL A 464 18.67 0.00 7.84
C VAL A 464 18.00 0.56 9.09
N THR A 465 16.87 1.25 8.90
CA THR A 465 16.04 1.80 9.97
C THR A 465 14.67 1.15 9.93
N PRO A 466 14.08 0.75 11.07
CA PRO A 466 12.74 0.18 11.11
C PRO A 466 11.68 1.12 10.54
N ALA A 467 10.79 0.59 9.72
CA ALA A 467 9.75 1.37 9.04
C ALA A 467 8.82 2.15 9.99
N TRP A 468 8.50 1.57 11.15
CA TRP A 468 7.66 2.19 12.17
C TRP A 468 8.26 3.48 12.78
N SER A 469 9.58 3.66 12.69
CA SER A 469 10.24 4.89 13.15
C SER A 469 9.99 6.08 12.19
N GLY A 470 9.66 5.80 10.93
CA GLY A 470 9.59 6.81 9.87
C GLY A 470 10.95 7.34 9.41
N GLY A 471 12.04 6.71 9.84
CA GLY A 471 13.40 7.11 9.59
C GLY A 471 14.09 7.74 10.80
N PRO A 472 15.42 7.85 10.79
CA PRO A 472 16.18 8.28 11.95
C PRO A 472 15.87 9.72 12.38
N LEU A 473 15.69 10.64 11.43
CA LEU A 473 15.40 12.05 11.74
C LEU A 473 13.96 12.27 12.18
N SER A 474 13.01 11.60 11.52
CA SER A 474 11.60 11.64 11.94
C SER A 474 11.39 11.07 13.33
N TRP A 475 12.09 9.99 13.66
CA TRP A 475 12.02 9.38 14.99
C TRP A 475 12.58 10.31 16.07
N GLN A 476 13.66 11.05 15.78
CA GLN A 476 14.24 12.02 16.72
C GLN A 476 13.34 13.23 16.93
N ALA A 477 12.69 13.72 15.87
CA ALA A 477 11.86 14.92 15.94
C ALA A 477 10.62 14.77 16.82
N ASP A 478 10.17 13.54 17.07
CA ASP A 478 8.98 13.24 17.88
C ASP A 478 9.32 12.90 19.35
N ARG A 479 10.59 13.01 19.76
CA ARG A 479 11.10 12.80 21.12
C ARG A 479 11.43 14.10 21.83
#